data_444b2b28b651e10d6c85d5faa28808b1
#
_entry.id   444b2b28b651e10d6c85d5faa28808b1
#
_cell.length_a   1.000
_cell.length_b   1.000
_cell.length_c   1.000
_cell.angle_alpha   90.00
_cell.angle_beta   90.00
_cell.angle_gamma   90.00
#
_symmetry.space_group_name_H-M   'P 1'
#
loop_
_entity.id
_entity.type
_entity.pdbx_description
1 polymer ?
#
loop_
_entity_poly.entity_id
_entity_poly.type
_entity_poly.pdbx_seq_one_letter_code
_entity_poly.pdbx_strand_id
1 'polypeptide(L)'
;MQWIAVALALSSAVCLALGTQTQSVAVTGHTEGPLTPRGLGALVRNLSWLSGLALLGLGTVLNVAALSLATVTVVQPIGVIALVITTLLHARYRHLIINRGTWLAVALCSVGGATFVVCAVTGTDPTHVPGTRAENTVVALLVGLVVLIGVCELIVRRHRISMFYVLGAGLLYGFVAVLVRLTATTIMSSGFADIRWTSVLMIVVAAALGGWMVQCAYSCGPPDLVIAGLTVVDPMVGVALGLVVLGEAGDSFTGALGTAMGLAGLVAIVGVVVLSRHHPEVLQRRAAARAQQDALTSGAVADTATPRRTERAIDR
;
A
#
# COMPACT_ATOMS: atom_id res chain seq x y z
N MET A 1 24.18 13.09 -17.00
CA MET A 1 23.80 12.36 -15.77
C MET A 1 22.28 12.39 -15.53
N GLN A 2 21.60 13.54 -15.60
CA GLN A 2 20.14 13.64 -15.34
C GLN A 2 19.28 12.75 -16.25
N TRP A 3 19.60 12.62 -17.55
CA TRP A 3 18.84 11.76 -18.47
C TRP A 3 18.94 10.27 -18.14
N ILE A 4 20.08 9.84 -17.59
CA ILE A 4 20.26 8.46 -17.11
C ILE A 4 19.35 8.23 -15.89
N ALA A 5 19.31 9.17 -14.97
CA ALA A 5 18.41 9.07 -13.80
C ALA A 5 16.92 9.02 -14.22
N VAL A 6 16.51 9.83 -15.19
CA VAL A 6 15.14 9.80 -15.75
C VAL A 6 14.85 8.45 -16.40
N ALA A 7 15.78 7.91 -17.20
CA ALA A 7 15.62 6.59 -17.82
C ALA A 7 15.51 5.47 -16.77
N LEU A 8 16.34 5.49 -15.72
CA LEU A 8 16.29 4.55 -14.62
C LEU A 8 14.97 4.65 -13.85
N ALA A 9 14.50 5.87 -13.56
CA ALA A 9 13.23 6.08 -12.87
C ALA A 9 12.01 5.61 -13.70
N LEU A 10 12.02 5.86 -15.01
CA LEU A 10 10.99 5.33 -15.92
C LEU A 10 11.00 3.81 -15.98
N SER A 11 12.19 3.21 -16.12
CA SER A 11 12.35 1.75 -16.10
C SER A 11 11.88 1.15 -14.76
N SER A 12 12.21 1.81 -13.65
CA SER A 12 11.70 1.47 -12.32
C SER A 12 10.17 1.48 -12.28
N ALA A 13 9.54 2.57 -12.75
CA ALA A 13 8.09 2.70 -12.76
C ALA A 13 7.41 1.58 -13.55
N VAL A 14 7.97 1.20 -14.70
CA VAL A 14 7.49 0.05 -15.50
C VAL A 14 7.66 -1.26 -14.75
N CYS A 15 8.83 -1.52 -14.17
CA CYS A 15 9.09 -2.74 -13.39
C CYS A 15 8.14 -2.86 -12.19
N LEU A 16 7.92 -1.78 -11.45
CA LEU A 16 7.01 -1.75 -10.32
C LEU A 16 5.56 -2.03 -10.75
N ALA A 17 5.11 -1.40 -11.83
CA ALA A 17 3.76 -1.60 -12.37
C ALA A 17 3.54 -3.04 -12.85
N LEU A 18 4.47 -3.60 -13.63
CA LEU A 18 4.41 -4.99 -14.10
C LEU A 18 4.50 -5.97 -12.94
N GLY A 19 5.41 -5.74 -12.00
CA GLY A 19 5.60 -6.58 -10.81
C GLY A 19 4.34 -6.67 -9.96
N THR A 20 3.73 -5.54 -9.66
CA THR A 20 2.46 -5.46 -8.92
C THR A 20 1.32 -6.17 -9.64
N GLN A 21 1.17 -5.93 -10.95
CA GLN A 21 0.14 -6.59 -11.74
C GLN A 21 0.33 -8.11 -11.76
N THR A 22 1.57 -8.57 -11.97
CA THR A 22 1.88 -10.01 -12.02
C THR A 22 1.62 -10.68 -10.68
N GLN A 23 2.02 -10.05 -9.56
CA GLN A 23 1.70 -10.55 -8.22
C GLN A 23 0.20 -10.57 -7.94
N SER A 24 -0.51 -9.50 -8.27
CA SER A 24 -1.96 -9.41 -8.07
C SER A 24 -2.69 -10.52 -8.83
N VAL A 25 -2.33 -10.78 -10.10
CA VAL A 25 -2.91 -11.85 -10.91
C VAL A 25 -2.62 -13.23 -10.29
N ALA A 26 -1.39 -13.47 -9.84
CA ALA A 26 -1.01 -14.73 -9.19
C ALA A 26 -1.81 -14.97 -7.90
N VAL A 27 -2.01 -13.93 -7.09
CA VAL A 27 -2.78 -14.01 -5.84
C VAL A 27 -4.26 -14.27 -6.13
N THR A 28 -4.88 -13.49 -7.03
CA THR A 28 -6.31 -13.62 -7.34
C THR A 28 -6.65 -14.92 -8.05
N GLY A 29 -5.70 -15.52 -8.77
CA GLY A 29 -5.88 -16.83 -9.43
C GLY A 29 -5.85 -18.03 -8.48
N HIS A 30 -5.34 -17.86 -7.24
CA HIS A 30 -5.19 -18.98 -6.28
C HIS A 30 -6.09 -18.88 -5.05
N THR A 31 -6.75 -17.74 -4.81
CA THR A 31 -7.53 -17.52 -3.58
C THR A 31 -8.76 -16.66 -3.82
N GLU A 32 -9.90 -17.14 -3.32
CA GLU A 32 -11.13 -16.37 -3.19
C GLU A 32 -11.22 -15.75 -1.78
N GLY A 33 -10.32 -14.83 -1.43
CA GLY A 33 -10.35 -14.13 -0.14
C GLY A 33 -8.97 -13.90 0.49
N PRO A 34 -8.89 -13.42 1.74
CA PRO A 34 -7.63 -13.17 2.41
C PRO A 34 -6.76 -14.42 2.44
N LEU A 35 -5.47 -14.23 2.15
CA LEU A 35 -4.50 -15.32 2.13
C LEU A 35 -4.36 -15.96 3.51
N THR A 36 -4.32 -17.27 3.51
CA THR A 36 -3.95 -18.05 4.67
C THR A 36 -2.43 -18.31 4.67
N PRO A 37 -1.80 -18.63 5.83
CA PRO A 37 -0.39 -19.01 5.87
C PRO A 37 -0.01 -20.17 4.93
N ARG A 38 -0.93 -21.11 4.73
CA ARG A 38 -0.76 -22.22 3.76
C ARG A 38 -0.82 -21.73 2.31
N GLY A 39 -1.69 -20.76 2.01
CA GLY A 39 -1.78 -20.12 0.69
C GLY A 39 -0.50 -19.37 0.31
N LEU A 40 0.15 -18.70 1.30
CA LEU A 40 1.44 -18.05 1.07
C LEU A 40 2.53 -19.06 0.68
N GLY A 41 2.57 -20.23 1.32
CA GLY A 41 3.51 -21.31 0.97
C GLY A 41 3.35 -21.80 -0.48
N ALA A 42 2.13 -21.79 -1.01
CA ALA A 42 1.85 -22.12 -2.41
C ALA A 42 2.30 -20.98 -3.36
N LEU A 43 2.10 -19.72 -2.96
CA LEU A 43 2.51 -18.54 -3.74
C LEU A 43 4.02 -18.47 -3.91
N VAL A 44 4.82 -18.73 -2.87
CA VAL A 44 6.29 -18.72 -2.92
C VAL A 44 6.84 -19.75 -3.93
N ARG A 45 6.07 -20.77 -4.29
CA ARG A 45 6.42 -21.74 -5.33
C ARG A 45 5.88 -21.38 -6.71
N ASN A 46 5.07 -20.34 -6.82
CA ASN A 46 4.47 -19.92 -8.08
C ASN A 46 5.45 -19.02 -8.86
N LEU A 47 5.86 -19.46 -10.04
CA LEU A 47 6.80 -18.72 -10.90
C LEU A 47 6.28 -17.34 -11.31
N SER A 48 4.97 -17.18 -11.55
CA SER A 48 4.38 -15.87 -11.85
C SER A 48 4.49 -14.92 -10.66
N TRP A 49 4.26 -15.40 -9.44
CA TRP A 49 4.42 -14.60 -8.23
C TRP A 49 5.88 -14.23 -7.99
N LEU A 50 6.80 -15.19 -8.16
CA LEU A 50 8.25 -14.94 -8.04
C LEU A 50 8.77 -13.98 -9.09
N SER A 51 8.31 -14.07 -10.35
CA SER A 51 8.66 -13.09 -11.39
C SER A 51 8.15 -11.69 -11.06
N GLY A 52 6.94 -11.58 -10.50
CA GLY A 52 6.42 -10.32 -9.98
C GLY A 52 7.28 -9.76 -8.85
N LEU A 53 7.71 -10.60 -7.90
CA LEU A 53 8.59 -10.20 -6.81
C LEU A 53 9.97 -9.74 -7.32
N ALA A 54 10.55 -10.45 -8.30
CA ALA A 54 11.80 -10.07 -8.94
C ALA A 54 11.67 -8.71 -9.65
N LEU A 55 10.57 -8.46 -10.35
CA LEU A 55 10.30 -7.18 -11.00
C LEU A 55 10.15 -6.05 -9.98
N LEU A 56 9.47 -6.27 -8.86
CA LEU A 56 9.38 -5.28 -7.77
C LEU A 56 10.75 -4.98 -7.18
N GLY A 57 11.57 -6.01 -6.92
CA GLY A 57 12.95 -5.86 -6.45
C GLY A 57 13.82 -5.08 -7.44
N LEU A 58 13.77 -5.43 -8.71
CA LEU A 58 14.49 -4.72 -9.78
C LEU A 58 14.02 -3.26 -9.88
N GLY A 59 12.70 -3.02 -9.83
CA GLY A 59 12.14 -1.67 -9.84
C GLY A 59 12.66 -0.83 -8.67
N THR A 60 12.71 -1.42 -7.47
CA THR A 60 13.24 -0.74 -6.28
C THR A 60 14.72 -0.40 -6.44
N VAL A 61 15.55 -1.32 -6.92
CA VAL A 61 16.99 -1.09 -7.18
C VAL A 61 17.18 0.03 -8.20
N LEU A 62 16.42 0.02 -9.30
CA LEU A 62 16.47 1.06 -10.33
C LEU A 62 16.05 2.42 -9.77
N ASN A 63 15.06 2.46 -8.87
CA ASN A 63 14.61 3.70 -8.23
C ASN A 63 15.70 4.28 -7.31
N VAL A 64 16.33 3.45 -6.49
CA VAL A 64 17.46 3.85 -5.64
C VAL A 64 18.62 4.35 -6.49
N ALA A 65 18.95 3.66 -7.59
CA ALA A 65 19.97 4.10 -8.53
C ALA A 65 19.62 5.45 -9.20
N ALA A 66 18.34 5.67 -9.55
CA ALA A 66 17.89 6.96 -10.08
C ALA A 66 18.06 8.09 -9.05
N LEU A 67 17.69 7.85 -7.80
CA LEU A 67 17.82 8.81 -6.69
C LEU A 67 19.28 9.13 -6.34
N SER A 68 20.22 8.22 -6.60
CA SER A 68 21.66 8.49 -6.43
C SER A 68 22.25 9.40 -7.52
N LEU A 69 21.57 9.52 -8.67
CA LEU A 69 22.05 10.29 -9.84
C LEU A 69 21.31 11.60 -10.06
N ALA A 70 20.16 11.80 -9.45
CA ALA A 70 19.35 13.01 -9.57
C ALA A 70 18.61 13.34 -8.28
N THR A 71 18.20 14.60 -8.15
CA THR A 71 17.45 15.06 -6.98
C THR A 71 16.09 14.39 -6.87
N VAL A 72 15.61 14.23 -5.66
CA VAL A 72 14.27 13.71 -5.33
C VAL A 72 13.18 14.45 -6.11
N THR A 73 13.33 15.77 -6.30
CA THR A 73 12.40 16.62 -7.07
C THR A 73 12.22 16.18 -8.52
N VAL A 74 13.24 15.55 -9.14
CA VAL A 74 13.18 15.04 -10.51
C VAL A 74 12.62 13.60 -10.54
N VAL A 75 13.05 12.76 -9.61
CA VAL A 75 12.71 11.32 -9.61
C VAL A 75 11.30 11.05 -9.11
N GLN A 76 10.85 11.78 -8.10
CA GLN A 76 9.55 11.53 -7.46
C GLN A 76 8.33 11.72 -8.37
N PRO A 77 8.22 12.77 -9.20
CA PRO A 77 7.11 12.88 -10.14
C PRO A 77 7.04 11.70 -11.13
N ILE A 78 8.19 11.05 -11.40
CA ILE A 78 8.26 9.88 -12.27
C ILE A 78 7.64 8.65 -11.59
N GLY A 79 7.72 8.54 -10.26
CA GLY A 79 7.05 7.49 -9.49
C GLY A 79 5.53 7.47 -9.67
N VAL A 80 4.92 8.63 -9.94
CA VAL A 80 3.50 8.77 -10.32
C VAL A 80 3.18 7.95 -11.58
N ILE A 81 4.13 7.83 -12.50
CA ILE A 81 3.96 7.08 -13.74
C ILE A 81 3.71 5.60 -13.44
N ALA A 82 4.31 5.06 -12.38
CA ALA A 82 4.05 3.67 -11.96
C ALA A 82 2.57 3.45 -11.64
N LEU A 83 1.93 4.38 -10.92
CA LEU A 83 0.52 4.30 -10.60
C LEU A 83 -0.36 4.39 -11.87
N VAL A 84 -0.02 5.32 -12.78
CA VAL A 84 -0.74 5.46 -14.05
C VAL A 84 -0.60 4.20 -14.90
N ILE A 85 0.63 3.66 -15.05
CA ILE A 85 0.88 2.43 -15.82
C ILE A 85 0.13 1.26 -15.20
N THR A 86 0.14 1.11 -13.86
CA THR A 86 -0.59 0.03 -13.18
C THR A 86 -2.08 0.13 -13.41
N THR A 87 -2.66 1.33 -13.30
CA THR A 87 -4.09 1.55 -13.56
C THR A 87 -4.47 1.20 -15.01
N LEU A 88 -3.66 1.62 -15.99
CA LEU A 88 -3.88 1.29 -17.39
C LEU A 88 -3.71 -0.21 -17.67
N LEU A 89 -2.69 -0.82 -17.11
CA LEU A 89 -2.39 -2.24 -17.28
C LEU A 89 -3.50 -3.10 -16.68
N HIS A 90 -3.95 -2.74 -15.47
CA HIS A 90 -5.05 -3.42 -14.80
C HIS A 90 -6.36 -3.31 -15.59
N ALA A 91 -6.69 -2.10 -16.05
CA ALA A 91 -7.88 -1.87 -16.86
C ALA A 91 -7.87 -2.67 -18.18
N ARG A 92 -6.69 -2.72 -18.85
CA ARG A 92 -6.53 -3.51 -20.08
C ARG A 92 -6.63 -5.01 -19.82
N TYR A 93 -6.03 -5.50 -18.73
CA TYR A 93 -6.07 -6.94 -18.38
C TYR A 93 -7.49 -7.40 -18.03
N ARG A 94 -8.25 -6.56 -17.34
CA ARG A 94 -9.63 -6.85 -16.91
C ARG A 94 -10.70 -6.36 -17.89
N HIS A 95 -10.30 -5.77 -19.02
CA HIS A 95 -11.21 -5.15 -19.99
C HIS A 95 -12.15 -4.10 -19.35
N LEU A 96 -11.63 -3.32 -18.40
CA LEU A 96 -12.39 -2.29 -17.68
C LEU A 96 -12.30 -0.94 -18.39
N ILE A 97 -13.40 -0.19 -18.40
CA ILE A 97 -13.41 1.20 -18.84
C ILE A 97 -13.08 2.08 -17.64
N ILE A 98 -11.95 2.79 -17.71
CA ILE A 98 -11.53 3.71 -16.66
C ILE A 98 -12.49 4.92 -16.64
N ASN A 99 -13.15 5.13 -15.52
CA ASN A 99 -14.05 6.26 -15.35
C ASN A 99 -13.31 7.54 -14.93
N ARG A 100 -13.98 8.69 -15.06
CA ARG A 100 -13.41 10.00 -14.67
C ARG A 100 -13.04 10.04 -13.17
N GLY A 101 -13.77 9.33 -12.33
CA GLY A 101 -13.49 9.25 -10.88
C GLY A 101 -12.15 8.57 -10.58
N THR A 102 -11.81 7.50 -11.31
CA THR A 102 -10.51 6.83 -11.18
C THR A 102 -9.36 7.74 -11.62
N TRP A 103 -9.49 8.45 -12.75
CA TRP A 103 -8.47 9.40 -13.19
C TRP A 103 -8.28 10.56 -12.22
N LEU A 104 -9.37 11.11 -11.68
CA LEU A 104 -9.30 12.14 -10.64
C LEU A 104 -8.59 11.61 -9.38
N ALA A 105 -8.91 10.39 -8.95
CA ALA A 105 -8.28 9.76 -7.80
C ALA A 105 -6.77 9.57 -8.00
N VAL A 106 -6.36 9.05 -9.16
CA VAL A 106 -4.93 8.90 -9.51
C VAL A 106 -4.22 10.25 -9.50
N ALA A 107 -4.83 11.29 -10.09
CA ALA A 107 -4.27 12.63 -10.10
C ALA A 107 -4.12 13.21 -8.66
N LEU A 108 -5.15 13.07 -7.82
CA LEU A 108 -5.10 13.53 -6.42
C LEU A 108 -4.02 12.80 -5.60
N CYS A 109 -3.93 11.47 -5.71
CA CYS A 109 -2.88 10.69 -5.05
C CYS A 109 -1.49 11.16 -5.48
N SER A 110 -1.32 11.34 -6.77
CA SER A 110 -0.04 11.66 -7.39
C SER A 110 0.44 13.06 -7.07
N VAL A 111 -0.41 14.06 -7.30
CA VAL A 111 -0.07 15.47 -7.04
C VAL A 111 0.07 15.71 -5.53
N GLY A 112 -0.89 15.21 -4.74
CA GLY A 112 -0.85 15.34 -3.29
C GLY A 112 0.40 14.66 -2.69
N GLY A 113 0.69 13.42 -3.08
CA GLY A 113 1.86 12.68 -2.61
C GLY A 113 3.18 13.34 -3.01
N ALA A 114 3.34 13.75 -4.27
CA ALA A 114 4.54 14.44 -4.74
C ALA A 114 4.75 15.77 -4.00
N THR A 115 3.70 16.59 -3.85
CA THR A 115 3.78 17.86 -3.10
C THR A 115 4.13 17.62 -1.64
N PHE A 116 3.52 16.61 -1.00
CA PHE A 116 3.84 16.24 0.38
C PHE A 116 5.32 15.94 0.56
N VAL A 117 5.89 15.08 -0.31
CA VAL A 117 7.30 14.69 -0.20
C VAL A 117 8.23 15.85 -0.51
N VAL A 118 7.93 16.71 -1.48
CA VAL A 118 8.73 17.91 -1.75
C VAL A 118 8.74 18.83 -0.51
N CYS A 119 7.60 19.08 0.12
CA CYS A 119 7.53 19.86 1.35
C CYS A 119 8.32 19.18 2.49
N ALA A 120 8.25 17.87 2.62
CA ALA A 120 8.99 17.12 3.65
C ALA A 120 10.51 17.26 3.46
N VAL A 121 11.01 17.04 2.23
CA VAL A 121 12.45 17.14 1.92
C VAL A 121 13.00 18.56 2.14
N THR A 122 12.20 19.59 1.85
CA THR A 122 12.63 20.99 2.07
C THR A 122 12.59 21.40 3.54
N GLY A 123 11.79 20.73 4.37
CA GLY A 123 11.60 21.07 5.78
C GLY A 123 12.42 20.24 6.77
N THR A 124 13.02 19.14 6.34
CA THR A 124 13.79 18.24 7.23
C THR A 124 15.30 18.50 7.11
N ASP A 125 16.00 18.37 8.24
CA ASP A 125 17.47 18.41 8.27
C ASP A 125 18.03 16.98 8.05
N PRO A 126 18.67 16.70 6.90
CA PRO A 126 19.23 15.39 6.61
C PRO A 126 20.45 15.05 7.47
N THR A 127 21.07 16.05 8.12
CA THR A 127 22.28 15.88 8.93
C THR A 127 21.98 15.55 10.39
N HIS A 128 20.71 15.68 10.81
CA HIS A 128 20.29 15.33 12.17
C HIS A 128 20.50 13.85 12.46
N VAL A 129 21.27 13.54 13.50
CA VAL A 129 21.50 12.16 13.97
C VAL A 129 20.65 11.90 15.20
N PRO A 130 19.58 11.10 15.07
CA PRO A 130 18.70 10.79 16.19
C PRO A 130 19.41 9.99 17.28
N GLY A 131 19.12 10.31 18.54
CA GLY A 131 19.68 9.58 19.67
C GLY A 131 19.04 8.19 19.87
N THR A 132 19.72 7.32 20.65
CA THR A 132 19.23 5.95 20.97
C THR A 132 17.84 5.90 21.63
N ARG A 133 17.44 6.96 22.33
CA ARG A 133 16.11 7.08 22.93
C ARG A 133 15.03 7.17 21.84
N ALA A 134 15.26 7.94 20.77
CA ALA A 134 14.34 8.06 19.65
C ALA A 134 14.16 6.73 18.92
N GLU A 135 15.25 6.00 18.68
CA GLU A 135 15.22 4.65 18.09
C GLU A 135 14.38 3.67 18.92
N ASN A 136 14.58 3.66 20.26
CA ASN A 136 13.78 2.82 21.16
C ASN A 136 12.29 3.18 21.11
N THR A 137 11.97 4.46 20.99
CA THR A 137 10.58 4.92 20.85
C THR A 137 9.97 4.43 19.54
N VAL A 138 10.70 4.49 18.43
CA VAL A 138 10.24 3.96 17.15
C VAL A 138 9.97 2.45 17.25
N VAL A 139 10.89 1.68 17.86
CA VAL A 139 10.71 0.24 18.07
C VAL A 139 9.49 -0.05 18.95
N ALA A 140 9.31 0.67 20.05
CA ALA A 140 8.16 0.50 20.94
C ALA A 140 6.82 0.81 20.23
N LEU A 141 6.78 1.89 19.46
CA LEU A 141 5.60 2.26 18.65
C LEU A 141 5.31 1.20 17.59
N LEU A 142 6.33 0.64 16.92
CA LEU A 142 6.17 -0.44 15.96
C LEU A 142 5.59 -1.70 16.62
N VAL A 143 6.09 -2.10 17.78
CA VAL A 143 5.54 -3.23 18.52
C VAL A 143 4.06 -2.98 18.86
N GLY A 144 3.72 -1.79 19.35
CA GLY A 144 2.33 -1.40 19.60
C GLY A 144 1.46 -1.46 18.34
N LEU A 145 1.99 -0.99 17.22
CA LEU A 145 1.30 -1.05 15.91
C LEU A 145 1.06 -2.50 15.46
N VAL A 146 2.07 -3.38 15.59
CA VAL A 146 1.94 -4.80 15.22
C VAL A 146 0.86 -5.48 16.06
N VAL A 147 0.83 -5.22 17.38
CA VAL A 147 -0.21 -5.74 18.27
C VAL A 147 -1.59 -5.19 17.86
N LEU A 148 -1.69 -3.89 17.60
CA LEU A 148 -2.95 -3.26 17.17
C LEU A 148 -3.45 -3.86 15.85
N ILE A 149 -2.59 -4.02 14.86
CA ILE A 149 -2.93 -4.66 13.57
C ILE A 149 -3.41 -6.08 13.82
N GLY A 150 -2.71 -6.86 14.67
CA GLY A 150 -3.10 -8.23 14.99
C GLY A 150 -4.49 -8.31 15.64
N VAL A 151 -4.79 -7.43 16.58
CA VAL A 151 -6.12 -7.34 17.21
C VAL A 151 -7.20 -6.93 16.20
N CYS A 152 -6.92 -5.91 15.40
CA CYS A 152 -7.85 -5.46 14.36
C CYS A 152 -8.10 -6.55 13.31
N GLU A 153 -7.08 -7.33 12.93
CA GLU A 153 -7.23 -8.44 11.99
C GLU A 153 -8.25 -9.47 12.48
N LEU A 154 -8.29 -9.79 13.78
CA LEU A 154 -9.28 -10.72 14.34
C LEU A 154 -10.72 -10.24 14.11
N ILE A 155 -10.93 -8.92 14.05
CA ILE A 155 -12.24 -8.29 13.87
C ILE A 155 -12.56 -8.14 12.38
N VAL A 156 -11.59 -7.63 11.60
CA VAL A 156 -11.79 -7.18 10.21
C VAL A 156 -11.73 -8.33 9.21
N ARG A 157 -11.05 -9.43 9.50
CA ARG A 157 -10.87 -10.55 8.57
C ARG A 157 -12.18 -11.12 7.99
N ARG A 158 -13.29 -10.98 8.72
CA ARG A 158 -14.63 -11.39 8.25
C ARG A 158 -15.18 -10.47 7.15
N HIS A 159 -14.78 -9.20 7.13
CA HIS A 159 -15.35 -8.18 6.24
C HIS A 159 -14.54 -7.98 4.96
N ARG A 160 -13.35 -8.59 4.83
CA ARG A 160 -12.47 -8.54 3.64
C ARG A 160 -12.23 -7.11 3.14
N ILE A 161 -11.90 -6.17 4.04
CA ILE A 161 -11.70 -4.75 3.73
C ILE A 161 -10.28 -4.55 3.19
N SER A 162 -10.13 -4.43 1.87
CA SER A 162 -8.83 -4.18 1.22
C SER A 162 -8.12 -2.95 1.80
N MET A 163 -8.86 -1.89 2.12
CA MET A 163 -8.30 -0.66 2.67
C MET A 163 -7.59 -0.87 4.01
N PHE A 164 -8.07 -1.78 4.86
CA PHE A 164 -7.39 -2.16 6.11
C PHE A 164 -6.00 -2.73 5.85
N TYR A 165 -5.90 -3.65 4.89
CA TYR A 165 -4.63 -4.28 4.53
C TYR A 165 -3.66 -3.29 3.88
N VAL A 166 -4.17 -2.39 3.03
CA VAL A 166 -3.37 -1.34 2.39
C VAL A 166 -2.81 -0.35 3.42
N LEU A 167 -3.67 0.14 4.33
CA LEU A 167 -3.25 1.06 5.39
C LEU A 167 -2.25 0.40 6.34
N GLY A 168 -2.52 -0.83 6.79
CA GLY A 168 -1.62 -1.56 7.66
C GLY A 168 -0.25 -1.82 7.02
N ALA A 169 -0.21 -2.19 5.75
CA ALA A 169 1.04 -2.37 5.01
C ALA A 169 1.82 -1.05 4.89
N GLY A 170 1.14 0.05 4.52
CA GLY A 170 1.78 1.37 4.41
C GLY A 170 2.32 1.88 5.74
N LEU A 171 1.57 1.68 6.85
CA LEU A 171 2.06 1.99 8.19
C LEU A 171 3.33 1.19 8.50
N LEU A 172 3.32 -0.13 8.31
CA LEU A 172 4.48 -0.98 8.59
C LEU A 172 5.70 -0.60 7.75
N TYR A 173 5.52 -0.32 6.45
CA TYR A 173 6.62 0.09 5.57
C TYR A 173 7.18 1.47 5.93
N GLY A 174 6.37 2.41 6.37
CA GLY A 174 6.85 3.69 6.90
C GLY A 174 7.78 3.52 8.11
N PHE A 175 7.43 2.61 9.04
CA PHE A 175 8.34 2.24 10.14
C PHE A 175 9.60 1.53 9.65
N VAL A 176 9.49 0.64 8.66
CA VAL A 176 10.65 -0.02 8.03
C VAL A 176 11.60 1.01 7.44
N ALA A 177 11.09 1.99 6.69
CA ALA A 177 11.90 3.04 6.09
C ALA A 177 12.69 3.84 7.14
N VAL A 178 12.04 4.20 8.25
CA VAL A 178 12.69 4.92 9.37
C VAL A 178 13.76 4.06 10.04
N LEU A 179 13.46 2.81 10.37
CA LEU A 179 14.43 1.91 11.01
C LEU A 179 15.62 1.57 10.10
N VAL A 180 15.39 1.39 8.81
CA VAL A 180 16.46 1.20 7.80
C VAL A 180 17.36 2.43 7.77
N ARG A 181 16.79 3.64 7.75
CA ARG A 181 17.57 4.88 7.79
C ARG A 181 18.41 4.98 9.07
N LEU A 182 17.82 4.72 10.25
CA LEU A 182 18.54 4.73 11.52
C LEU A 182 19.69 3.70 11.55
N THR A 183 19.43 2.51 11.08
CA THR A 183 20.46 1.45 10.98
C THR A 183 21.58 1.84 10.00
N ALA A 184 21.21 2.40 8.83
CA ALA A 184 22.19 2.84 7.86
C ALA A 184 23.06 4.00 8.37
N THR A 185 22.47 4.97 9.07
CA THR A 185 23.25 6.08 9.69
C THR A 185 24.19 5.56 10.77
N THR A 186 23.78 4.59 11.59
CA THR A 186 24.65 3.96 12.59
C THR A 186 25.83 3.24 11.92
N ILE A 187 25.60 2.48 10.85
CA ILE A 187 26.67 1.81 10.09
C ILE A 187 27.67 2.83 9.52
N MET A 188 27.18 3.94 8.99
CA MET A 188 28.04 4.96 8.37
C MET A 188 28.85 5.77 9.40
N SER A 189 28.29 6.02 10.60
CA SER A 189 28.95 6.82 11.64
C SER A 189 29.83 6.00 12.58
N SER A 190 29.43 4.80 12.97
CA SER A 190 30.05 4.01 14.03
C SER A 190 30.49 2.62 13.58
N GLY A 191 30.10 2.19 12.37
CA GLY A 191 30.46 0.89 11.80
C GLY A 191 29.47 -0.23 12.17
N PHE A 192 29.77 -1.44 11.71
CA PHE A 192 28.91 -2.61 11.84
C PHE A 192 28.81 -3.14 13.29
N ALA A 193 29.79 -2.83 14.15
CA ALA A 193 29.83 -3.32 15.54
C ALA A 193 28.71 -2.73 16.41
N ASP A 194 28.26 -1.51 16.08
CA ASP A 194 27.26 -0.78 16.87
C ASP A 194 25.82 -0.99 16.38
N ILE A 195 25.62 -1.92 15.45
CA ILE A 195 24.28 -2.26 14.93
C ILE A 195 23.43 -2.84 16.07
N ARG A 196 22.25 -2.27 16.21
CA ARG A 196 21.23 -2.80 17.13
C ARG A 196 20.43 -3.90 16.45
N TRP A 197 20.73 -5.13 16.80
CA TRP A 197 20.06 -6.31 16.25
C TRP A 197 18.54 -6.33 16.49
N THR A 198 18.07 -5.64 17.55
CA THR A 198 16.64 -5.44 17.79
C THR A 198 15.97 -4.64 16.66
N SER A 199 16.61 -3.57 16.17
CA SER A 199 16.10 -2.77 15.04
C SER A 199 16.09 -3.58 13.75
N VAL A 200 17.17 -4.35 13.50
CA VAL A 200 17.23 -5.25 12.34
C VAL A 200 16.13 -6.31 12.39
N LEU A 201 15.91 -6.93 13.55
CA LEU A 201 14.83 -7.89 13.74
C LEU A 201 13.47 -7.25 13.47
N MET A 202 13.23 -6.03 13.98
CA MET A 202 11.98 -5.31 13.77
C MET A 202 11.78 -4.91 12.31
N ILE A 203 12.83 -4.56 11.57
CA ILE A 203 12.77 -4.33 10.12
C ILE A 203 12.28 -5.60 9.40
N VAL A 204 12.88 -6.76 9.71
CA VAL A 204 12.50 -8.04 9.08
C VAL A 204 11.06 -8.41 9.40
N VAL A 205 10.65 -8.30 10.68
CA VAL A 205 9.29 -8.61 11.11
C VAL A 205 8.28 -7.67 10.44
N ALA A 206 8.52 -6.36 10.46
CA ALA A 206 7.61 -5.39 9.87
C ALA A 206 7.53 -5.51 8.34
N ALA A 207 8.66 -5.76 7.66
CA ALA A 207 8.69 -6.01 6.22
C ALA A 207 7.93 -7.28 5.84
N ALA A 208 8.09 -8.36 6.60
CA ALA A 208 7.37 -9.62 6.36
C ALA A 208 5.86 -9.46 6.60
N LEU A 209 5.45 -8.81 7.69
CA LEU A 209 4.04 -8.52 7.97
C LEU A 209 3.43 -7.55 6.96
N GLY A 210 4.16 -6.50 6.58
CA GLY A 210 3.74 -5.57 5.54
C GLY A 210 3.55 -6.28 4.19
N GLY A 211 4.52 -7.13 3.80
CA GLY A 211 4.40 -7.97 2.60
C GLY A 211 3.20 -8.91 2.66
N TRP A 212 2.95 -9.56 3.80
CA TRP A 212 1.75 -10.36 4.02
C TRP A 212 0.47 -9.53 3.80
N MET A 213 0.39 -8.33 4.40
CA MET A 213 -0.77 -7.45 4.25
C MET A 213 -0.97 -6.99 2.81
N VAL A 214 0.12 -6.72 2.06
CA VAL A 214 0.05 -6.40 0.62
C VAL A 214 -0.57 -7.57 -0.15
N GLN A 215 -0.18 -8.81 0.12
CA GLN A 215 -0.76 -9.98 -0.56
C GLN A 215 -2.24 -10.15 -0.20
N CYS A 216 -2.62 -9.91 1.07
CA CYS A 216 -4.02 -9.88 1.48
C CYS A 216 -4.80 -8.75 0.77
N ALA A 217 -4.19 -7.57 0.61
CA ALA A 217 -4.80 -6.46 -0.11
C ALA A 217 -5.07 -6.82 -1.59
N TYR A 218 -4.13 -7.47 -2.27
CA TYR A 218 -4.32 -7.95 -3.66
C TYR A 218 -5.44 -8.99 -3.78
N SER A 219 -5.62 -9.85 -2.78
CA SER A 219 -6.72 -10.82 -2.79
C SER A 219 -8.11 -10.18 -2.59
N CYS A 220 -8.16 -8.99 -1.99
CA CYS A 220 -9.40 -8.30 -1.62
C CYS A 220 -9.73 -7.09 -2.51
N GLY A 221 -8.76 -6.55 -3.27
CA GLY A 221 -8.94 -5.32 -4.04
C GLY A 221 -8.04 -5.21 -5.27
N PRO A 222 -8.25 -4.16 -6.08
CA PRO A 222 -7.47 -3.94 -7.28
C PRO A 222 -6.03 -3.49 -6.97
N PRO A 223 -5.04 -3.85 -7.81
CA PRO A 223 -3.62 -3.59 -7.56
C PRO A 223 -3.26 -2.10 -7.55
N ASP A 224 -3.94 -1.28 -8.35
CA ASP A 224 -3.74 0.16 -8.39
C ASP A 224 -4.15 0.85 -7.08
N LEU A 225 -5.20 0.35 -6.39
CA LEU A 225 -5.54 0.81 -5.04
C LEU A 225 -4.40 0.50 -4.04
N VAL A 226 -3.79 -0.68 -4.15
CA VAL A 226 -2.69 -1.08 -3.27
C VAL A 226 -1.47 -0.18 -3.50
N ILE A 227 -1.07 0.02 -4.76
CA ILE A 227 0.04 0.93 -5.10
C ILE A 227 -0.25 2.36 -4.63
N ALA A 228 -1.43 2.91 -4.96
CA ALA A 228 -1.80 4.26 -4.57
C ALA A 228 -1.75 4.44 -3.05
N GLY A 229 -2.29 3.48 -2.30
CA GLY A 229 -2.29 3.53 -0.85
C GLY A 229 -0.88 3.46 -0.25
N LEU A 230 -0.04 2.55 -0.72
CA LEU A 230 1.35 2.45 -0.27
C LEU A 230 2.14 3.72 -0.60
N THR A 231 2.02 4.24 -1.84
CA THR A 231 2.73 5.45 -2.28
C THR A 231 2.37 6.68 -1.46
N VAL A 232 1.17 6.72 -0.87
CA VAL A 232 0.72 7.83 -0.02
C VAL A 232 1.05 7.59 1.44
N VAL A 233 0.70 6.42 1.99
CA VAL A 233 0.75 6.16 3.44
C VAL A 233 2.18 5.99 3.93
N ASP A 234 3.01 5.23 3.22
CA ASP A 234 4.40 4.94 3.60
C ASP A 234 5.22 6.24 3.83
N PRO A 235 5.36 7.17 2.87
CA PRO A 235 6.12 8.40 3.10
C PRO A 235 5.48 9.31 4.15
N MET A 236 4.14 9.32 4.28
CA MET A 236 3.49 10.12 5.32
C MET A 236 3.86 9.65 6.72
N VAL A 237 3.90 8.34 6.93
CA VAL A 237 4.31 7.75 8.22
C VAL A 237 5.79 7.97 8.48
N GLY A 238 6.65 7.76 7.47
CA GLY A 238 8.08 8.00 7.58
C GLY A 238 8.38 9.45 7.99
N VAL A 239 7.75 10.41 7.32
CA VAL A 239 7.92 11.85 7.63
C VAL A 239 7.33 12.20 9.01
N ALA A 240 6.16 11.69 9.37
CA ALA A 240 5.57 11.94 10.68
C ALA A 240 6.48 11.42 11.80
N LEU A 241 7.03 10.23 11.67
CA LEU A 241 8.01 9.68 12.63
C LEU A 241 9.30 10.51 12.65
N GLY A 242 9.81 10.92 11.50
CA GLY A 242 10.99 11.79 11.36
C GLY A 242 10.82 13.11 12.12
N LEU A 243 9.73 13.79 11.87
CA LEU A 243 9.47 15.10 12.50
C LEU A 243 9.14 14.99 13.99
N VAL A 244 8.25 14.04 14.38
CA VAL A 244 7.68 13.99 15.74
C VAL A 244 8.56 13.18 16.70
N VAL A 245 9.11 12.06 16.24
CA VAL A 245 9.85 11.13 17.11
C VAL A 245 11.36 11.36 17.01
N LEU A 246 11.87 11.58 15.80
CA LEU A 246 13.30 11.76 15.58
C LEU A 246 13.75 13.21 15.75
N GLY A 247 12.84 14.18 15.71
CA GLY A 247 13.17 15.62 15.85
C GLY A 247 13.90 16.19 14.64
N GLU A 248 13.62 15.70 13.43
CA GLU A 248 14.33 16.06 12.18
C GLU A 248 13.84 17.37 11.57
N ALA A 249 13.03 18.17 12.28
CA ALA A 249 12.61 19.47 11.80
C ALA A 249 13.83 20.39 11.68
N GLY A 250 14.16 20.80 10.45
CA GLY A 250 15.23 21.77 10.17
C GLY A 250 14.79 23.21 10.40
N ASP A 251 15.75 24.14 10.34
CA ASP A 251 15.49 25.59 10.49
C ASP A 251 14.53 26.12 9.40
N SER A 252 14.44 25.45 8.25
CA SER A 252 13.51 25.75 7.16
C SER A 252 12.08 25.27 7.40
N PHE A 253 11.83 24.49 8.47
CA PHE A 253 10.49 23.99 8.79
C PHE A 253 9.63 25.09 9.41
N THR A 254 8.92 25.83 8.55
CA THR A 254 8.00 26.90 8.96
C THR A 254 6.57 26.35 9.15
N GLY A 255 5.75 27.08 9.93
CA GLY A 255 4.33 26.74 10.05
C GLY A 255 3.59 26.72 8.70
N ALA A 256 3.98 27.59 7.76
CA ALA A 256 3.43 27.59 6.40
C ALA A 256 3.79 26.30 5.63
N LEU A 257 5.03 25.83 5.76
CA LEU A 257 5.46 24.57 5.14
C LEU A 257 4.73 23.37 5.74
N GLY A 258 4.57 23.34 7.08
CA GLY A 258 3.80 22.30 7.78
C GLY A 258 2.33 22.26 7.36
N THR A 259 1.69 23.43 7.19
CA THR A 259 0.31 23.50 6.69
C THR A 259 0.20 23.05 5.23
N ALA A 260 1.13 23.46 4.35
CA ALA A 260 1.18 23.02 2.96
C ALA A 260 1.34 21.49 2.86
N MET A 261 2.25 20.92 3.67
CA MET A 261 2.48 19.49 3.78
C MET A 261 1.21 18.75 4.27
N GLY A 262 0.56 19.26 5.31
CA GLY A 262 -0.69 18.70 5.83
C GLY A 262 -1.82 18.70 4.80
N LEU A 263 -1.99 19.80 4.06
CA LEU A 263 -2.97 19.89 2.98
C LEU A 263 -2.64 18.95 1.83
N ALA A 264 -1.39 18.86 1.43
CA ALA A 264 -0.94 17.95 0.37
C ALA A 264 -1.19 16.47 0.76
N GLY A 265 -0.88 16.10 2.01
CA GLY A 265 -1.19 14.78 2.55
C GLY A 265 -2.69 14.48 2.57
N LEU A 266 -3.52 15.45 2.98
CA LEU A 266 -4.97 15.32 2.95
C LEU A 266 -5.49 15.10 1.53
N VAL A 267 -5.00 15.84 0.54
CA VAL A 267 -5.34 15.66 -0.87
C VAL A 267 -4.99 14.25 -1.35
N ALA A 268 -3.81 13.75 -0.99
CA ALA A 268 -3.39 12.40 -1.34
C ALA A 268 -4.29 11.33 -0.69
N ILE A 269 -4.65 11.47 0.60
CA ILE A 269 -5.58 10.58 1.29
C ILE A 269 -6.95 10.58 0.63
N VAL A 270 -7.48 11.77 0.29
CA VAL A 270 -8.75 11.89 -0.43
C VAL A 270 -8.67 11.15 -1.77
N GLY A 271 -7.55 11.26 -2.49
CA GLY A 271 -7.29 10.50 -3.72
C GLY A 271 -7.42 8.99 -3.50
N VAL A 272 -6.78 8.43 -2.47
CA VAL A 272 -6.88 6.99 -2.13
C VAL A 272 -8.32 6.59 -1.79
N VAL A 273 -9.04 7.41 -1.01
CA VAL A 273 -10.44 7.15 -0.65
C VAL A 273 -11.35 7.21 -1.89
N VAL A 274 -11.14 8.18 -2.78
CA VAL A 274 -11.91 8.29 -4.04
C VAL A 274 -11.63 7.07 -4.92
N LEU A 275 -10.37 6.64 -5.03
CA LEU A 275 -9.98 5.44 -5.78
C LEU A 275 -10.67 4.19 -5.22
N SER A 276 -10.65 4.00 -3.90
CA SER A 276 -11.29 2.85 -3.24
C SER A 276 -12.82 2.78 -3.44
N ARG A 277 -13.45 3.92 -3.72
CA ARG A 277 -14.92 4.01 -3.89
C ARG A 277 -15.37 3.95 -5.34
N HIS A 278 -14.59 4.53 -6.26
CA HIS A 278 -14.98 4.76 -7.66
C HIS A 278 -14.25 3.84 -8.64
N HIS A 279 -13.36 2.96 -8.17
CA HIS A 279 -12.69 2.02 -9.05
C HIS A 279 -13.72 1.10 -9.74
N PRO A 280 -13.66 0.94 -11.08
CA PRO A 280 -14.63 0.15 -11.85
C PRO A 280 -14.83 -1.27 -11.32
N GLU A 281 -13.77 -1.97 -10.93
CA GLU A 281 -13.85 -3.33 -10.37
C GLU A 281 -14.60 -3.35 -9.03
N VAL A 282 -14.40 -2.34 -8.18
CA VAL A 282 -15.11 -2.23 -6.90
C VAL A 282 -16.60 -2.00 -7.13
N LEU A 283 -16.94 -1.15 -8.12
CA LEU A 283 -18.32 -0.90 -8.49
C LEU A 283 -18.99 -2.16 -9.05
N GLN A 284 -18.31 -2.91 -9.92
CA GLN A 284 -18.82 -4.18 -10.47
C GLN A 284 -19.04 -5.23 -9.37
N ARG A 285 -18.09 -5.41 -8.44
CA ARG A 285 -18.23 -6.32 -7.30
C ARG A 285 -19.42 -5.94 -6.41
N ARG A 286 -19.62 -4.65 -6.15
CA ARG A 286 -20.78 -4.15 -5.38
C ARG A 286 -22.10 -4.38 -6.11
N ALA A 287 -22.14 -4.15 -7.43
CA ALA A 287 -23.33 -4.41 -8.24
C ALA A 287 -23.70 -5.90 -8.26
N ALA A 288 -22.71 -6.78 -8.44
CA ALA A 288 -22.92 -8.24 -8.40
C ALA A 288 -23.42 -8.70 -7.02
N ALA A 289 -22.85 -8.20 -5.94
CA ALA A 289 -23.29 -8.53 -4.58
C ALA A 289 -24.74 -8.07 -4.30
N ARG A 290 -25.13 -6.88 -4.77
CA ARG A 290 -26.52 -6.39 -4.67
C ARG A 290 -27.48 -7.28 -5.48
N ALA A 291 -27.14 -7.60 -6.73
CA ALA A 291 -27.97 -8.45 -7.57
C ALA A 291 -28.17 -9.85 -6.95
N GLN A 292 -27.15 -10.42 -6.32
CA GLN A 292 -27.24 -11.68 -5.61
C GLN A 292 -28.15 -11.58 -4.37
N GLN A 293 -28.07 -10.49 -3.62
CA GLN A 293 -28.92 -10.24 -2.45
C GLN A 293 -30.38 -10.05 -2.85
N ASP A 294 -30.65 -9.30 -3.93
CA ASP A 294 -31.98 -9.09 -4.47
C ASP A 294 -32.60 -10.42 -4.97
N ALA A 295 -31.80 -11.27 -5.61
CA ALA A 295 -32.22 -12.60 -6.04
C ALA A 295 -32.61 -13.51 -4.85
N LEU A 296 -31.80 -13.49 -3.77
CA LEU A 296 -32.09 -14.24 -2.56
C LEU A 296 -33.36 -13.76 -1.85
N THR A 297 -33.57 -12.44 -1.76
CA THR A 297 -34.78 -11.85 -1.17
C THR A 297 -36.02 -12.13 -1.99
N SER A 298 -35.93 -12.07 -3.33
CA SER A 298 -37.03 -12.40 -4.23
C SER A 298 -37.38 -13.89 -4.20
N GLY A 299 -36.37 -14.77 -4.14
CA GLY A 299 -36.58 -16.23 -4.00
C GLY A 299 -37.23 -16.60 -2.66
N ALA A 300 -36.83 -15.94 -1.56
CA ALA A 300 -37.42 -16.17 -0.24
C ALA A 300 -38.89 -15.70 -0.18
N VAL A 301 -39.23 -14.60 -0.87
CA VAL A 301 -40.62 -14.12 -0.99
C VAL A 301 -41.50 -15.06 -1.83
N ALA A 302 -40.94 -15.64 -2.90
CA ALA A 302 -41.64 -16.61 -3.73
C ALA A 302 -41.94 -17.93 -2.97
N ASP A 303 -41.00 -18.39 -2.14
CA ASP A 303 -41.17 -19.63 -1.34
C ASP A 303 -42.19 -19.45 -0.20
N THR A 304 -42.29 -18.22 0.36
CA THR A 304 -43.33 -17.89 1.37
C THR A 304 -44.72 -17.68 0.78
N ALA A 305 -44.81 -17.37 -0.53
CA ALA A 305 -46.06 -17.15 -1.24
C ALA A 305 -46.69 -18.44 -1.81
N THR A 306 -45.98 -19.57 -1.81
CA THR A 306 -46.53 -20.85 -2.25
C THR A 306 -47.40 -21.43 -1.11
N PRO A 307 -48.74 -21.48 -1.23
CA PRO A 307 -49.58 -22.04 -0.19
C PRO A 307 -49.25 -23.54 -0.08
N ARG A 308 -48.89 -24.01 1.11
CA ARG A 308 -48.80 -25.43 1.44
C ARG A 308 -50.11 -26.09 1.01
N ARG A 309 -50.10 -26.80 -0.11
CA ARG A 309 -51.17 -27.71 -0.51
C ARG A 309 -51.30 -28.74 0.58
N THR A 310 -52.29 -28.56 1.45
CA THR A 310 -52.71 -29.55 2.42
C THR A 310 -53.10 -30.80 1.64
N GLU A 311 -52.24 -31.84 1.68
CA GLU A 311 -52.65 -33.19 1.44
C GLU A 311 -53.68 -33.58 2.53
N ARG A 312 -54.92 -33.30 2.22
CA ARG A 312 -56.00 -34.02 2.94
C ARG A 312 -56.10 -35.41 2.36
N ALA A 313 -55.76 -36.39 3.18
CA ALA A 313 -55.99 -37.79 3.04
C ALA A 313 -57.37 -38.07 2.45
N ILE A 314 -57.40 -38.93 1.47
CA ILE A 314 -58.60 -39.68 1.10
C ILE A 314 -58.43 -41.04 1.78
N ASP A 315 -59.08 -41.11 2.94
CA ASP A 315 -59.50 -42.36 3.53
C ASP A 315 -60.80 -42.78 2.83
N ARG A 316 -60.76 -43.86 2.07
CA ARG A 316 -61.85 -44.86 1.86
C ARG A 316 -61.35 -46.04 1.13
#